data_ba8b63b43fa9db9cee0d2dbe433fccfd
#
_entry.id   ba8b63b43fa9db9cee0d2dbe433fccfd
#
_cell.length_a   1.000
_cell.length_b   1.000
_cell.length_c   1.000
_cell.angle_alpha   90.00
_cell.angle_beta   90.00
_cell.angle_gamma   90.00
#
_symmetry.space_group_name_H-M   'P 1'
#
loop_
_entity.id
_entity.type
_entity.pdbx_description
1 polymer ?
#
loop_
_entity_poly.entity_id
_entity_poly.type
_entity_poly.pdbx_seq_one_letter_code
_entity_poly.pdbx_strand_id
1 'polypeptide(L)'
;LASQEGSQRAEPVRREGSLRAWVLHTTYDFLWVLCALASSPWWVSRCVLNRTFRRLVWERLGFELRKVRAKGGAPRVLVHGVSVGEVKAAQSLVKGLEEAGYEVVLSATTDTGIDVAQKLYGASRVARFPLDFSPVVRRFMRVLRLDAVVLVELEVWPSFLLAANRRELPVAVVNGRITERSYKRYEAFRYLLPQFHRITMFCVQDEEYAERFRDLSNGTRSIVV
;
A
#
# COMPACT_ATOMS: atom_id res chain seq x y z
N LEU A 1 -5.05 18.20 38.42
CA LEU A 1 -5.69 16.97 37.90
C LEU A 1 -5.10 16.70 36.54
N ALA A 2 -4.02 15.92 36.50
CA ALA A 2 -3.36 15.48 35.26
C ALA A 2 -4.10 14.27 34.71
N SER A 3 -4.71 14.45 33.54
CA SER A 3 -5.31 13.36 32.76
C SER A 3 -4.22 12.42 32.26
N GLN A 4 -4.23 11.19 32.74
CA GLN A 4 -3.42 10.11 32.20
C GLN A 4 -4.01 9.72 30.82
N GLU A 5 -3.45 10.28 29.76
CA GLU A 5 -3.63 9.72 28.41
C GLU A 5 -2.84 8.42 28.34
N GLY A 6 -3.56 7.33 28.52
CA GLY A 6 -3.03 5.99 28.35
C GLY A 6 -2.62 5.77 26.89
N SER A 7 -1.33 5.78 26.63
CA SER A 7 -0.74 5.30 25.38
C SER A 7 -1.13 3.81 25.19
N GLN A 8 -2.25 3.56 24.52
CA GLN A 8 -2.61 2.23 24.05
C GLN A 8 -1.60 1.85 22.96
N ARG A 9 -0.57 1.09 23.36
CA ARG A 9 0.32 0.44 22.41
C ARG A 9 -0.56 -0.45 21.49
N ALA A 10 -0.54 -0.17 20.20
CA ALA A 10 -1.21 -1.01 19.21
C ALA A 10 -0.74 -2.46 19.39
N GLU A 11 -1.67 -3.38 19.57
CA GLU A 11 -1.34 -4.81 19.67
C GLU A 11 -0.63 -5.26 18.40
N PRO A 12 0.43 -6.09 18.53
CA PRO A 12 1.15 -6.58 17.36
C PRO A 12 0.21 -7.39 16.47
N VAL A 13 0.27 -7.11 15.18
CA VAL A 13 -0.51 -7.83 14.16
C VAL A 13 -0.19 -9.31 14.26
N ARG A 14 -1.17 -10.15 14.60
CA ARG A 14 -0.97 -11.61 14.71
C ARG A 14 -0.41 -12.15 13.40
N ARG A 15 0.68 -12.91 13.49
CA ARG A 15 1.23 -13.65 12.35
C ARG A 15 0.21 -14.66 11.86
N GLU A 16 -0.35 -14.44 10.68
CA GLU A 16 -1.16 -15.45 10.03
C GLU A 16 -0.24 -16.56 9.47
N GLY A 17 -0.02 -17.58 10.26
CA GLY A 17 0.62 -18.84 9.86
C GLY A 17 -0.38 -19.91 9.41
N SER A 18 -1.64 -19.54 9.14
CA SER A 18 -2.66 -20.53 8.81
C SER A 18 -2.44 -21.11 7.40
N LEU A 19 -2.56 -22.43 7.28
CA LEU A 19 -2.52 -23.13 5.98
C LEU A 19 -3.49 -22.50 4.97
N ARG A 20 -4.65 -22.04 5.46
CA ARG A 20 -5.66 -21.34 4.65
C ARG A 20 -5.12 -20.05 4.03
N ALA A 21 -4.47 -19.20 4.81
CA ALA A 21 -3.90 -17.95 4.29
C ALA A 21 -2.79 -18.24 3.24
N TRP A 22 -1.97 -19.26 3.49
CA TRP A 22 -0.96 -19.70 2.54
C TRP A 22 -1.59 -20.19 1.23
N VAL A 23 -2.61 -21.06 1.29
CA VAL A 23 -3.33 -21.56 0.09
C VAL A 23 -3.96 -20.42 -0.69
N LEU A 24 -4.70 -19.51 -0.03
CA LEU A 24 -5.35 -18.39 -0.69
C LEU A 24 -4.36 -17.48 -1.45
N HIS A 25 -3.23 -17.15 -0.82
CA HIS A 25 -2.23 -16.31 -1.49
C HIS A 25 -1.47 -17.04 -2.61
N THR A 26 -1.21 -18.34 -2.44
CA THR A 26 -0.61 -19.14 -3.52
C THR A 26 -1.56 -19.24 -4.72
N THR A 27 -2.85 -19.44 -4.45
CA THR A 27 -3.89 -19.43 -5.50
C THR A 27 -3.97 -18.07 -6.17
N TYR A 28 -3.93 -16.98 -5.41
CA TYR A 28 -3.93 -15.62 -5.95
C TYR A 28 -2.71 -15.37 -6.87
N ASP A 29 -1.50 -15.74 -6.43
CA ASP A 29 -0.29 -15.64 -7.25
C ASP A 29 -0.36 -16.54 -8.50
N PHE A 30 -0.92 -17.74 -8.37
CA PHE A 30 -1.12 -18.65 -9.50
C PHE A 30 -2.08 -18.06 -10.54
N LEU A 31 -3.19 -17.46 -10.09
CA LEU A 31 -4.12 -16.75 -10.98
C LEU A 31 -3.44 -15.57 -11.68
N TRP A 32 -2.58 -14.82 -10.99
CA TRP A 32 -1.75 -13.79 -11.62
C TRP A 32 -0.90 -14.33 -12.76
N VAL A 33 -0.22 -15.48 -12.55
CA VAL A 33 0.60 -16.13 -13.59
C VAL A 33 -0.27 -16.59 -14.75
N LEU A 34 -1.41 -17.23 -14.49
CA LEU A 34 -2.33 -17.66 -15.54
C LEU A 34 -2.84 -16.48 -16.38
N CYS A 35 -3.28 -15.40 -15.72
CA CYS A 35 -3.72 -14.19 -16.42
C CYS A 35 -2.59 -13.57 -17.25
N ALA A 36 -1.36 -13.51 -16.71
CA ALA A 36 -0.21 -13.01 -17.43
C ALA A 36 0.12 -13.85 -18.65
N LEU A 37 0.07 -15.18 -18.54
CA LEU A 37 0.30 -16.10 -19.66
C LEU A 37 -0.82 -16.00 -20.71
N ALA A 38 -2.08 -16.03 -20.30
CA ALA A 38 -3.22 -15.94 -21.21
C ALA A 38 -3.25 -14.61 -21.97
N SER A 39 -2.86 -13.51 -21.32
CA SER A 39 -2.80 -12.18 -21.95
C SER A 39 -1.46 -11.87 -22.62
N SER A 40 -0.50 -12.82 -22.60
CA SER A 40 0.87 -12.57 -23.08
C SER A 40 0.95 -12.12 -24.54
N PRO A 41 0.17 -12.61 -25.50
CA PRO A 41 0.24 -12.11 -26.88
C PRO A 41 -0.06 -10.62 -26.98
N TRP A 42 -1.00 -10.14 -26.15
CA TRP A 42 -1.41 -8.75 -26.13
C TRP A 42 -0.37 -7.84 -25.45
N TRP A 43 0.04 -8.14 -24.20
CA TRP A 43 0.97 -7.25 -23.51
C TRP A 43 2.39 -7.34 -24.04
N VAL A 44 2.84 -8.50 -24.56
CA VAL A 44 4.16 -8.63 -25.22
C VAL A 44 4.19 -7.79 -26.51
N SER A 45 3.19 -7.90 -27.38
CA SER A 45 3.11 -7.06 -28.58
C SER A 45 3.13 -5.57 -28.24
N ARG A 46 2.38 -5.16 -27.21
CA ARG A 46 2.41 -3.77 -26.72
C ARG A 46 3.76 -3.37 -26.15
N CYS A 47 4.44 -4.23 -25.42
CA CYS A 47 5.80 -3.95 -24.93
C CYS A 47 6.80 -3.76 -26.06
N VAL A 48 6.67 -4.51 -27.16
CA VAL A 48 7.53 -4.37 -28.35
C VAL A 48 7.25 -3.06 -29.07
N LEU A 49 5.96 -2.77 -29.34
CA LEU A 49 5.52 -1.66 -30.17
C LEU A 49 5.45 -0.32 -29.45
N ASN A 50 5.29 -0.32 -28.13
CA ASN A 50 5.06 0.90 -27.34
C ASN A 50 6.09 1.06 -26.21
N ARG A 51 7.01 2.01 -26.36
CA ARG A 51 8.05 2.32 -25.39
C ARG A 51 7.48 2.73 -24.02
N THR A 52 6.41 3.52 -24.01
CA THR A 52 5.76 3.98 -22.77
C THR A 52 5.17 2.81 -21.99
N PHE A 53 4.46 1.90 -22.68
CA PHE A 53 3.90 0.71 -22.05
C PHE A 53 4.99 -0.22 -21.52
N ARG A 54 6.06 -0.44 -22.29
CA ARG A 54 7.22 -1.22 -21.84
C ARG A 54 7.86 -0.64 -20.58
N ARG A 55 8.06 0.68 -20.54
CA ARG A 55 8.57 1.39 -19.37
C ARG A 55 7.66 1.19 -18.16
N LEU A 56 6.33 1.37 -18.34
CA LEU A 56 5.34 1.15 -17.28
C LEU A 56 5.44 -0.26 -16.68
N VAL A 57 5.48 -1.30 -17.53
CA VAL A 57 5.64 -2.69 -17.08
C VAL A 57 6.94 -2.87 -16.30
N TRP A 58 8.04 -2.32 -16.81
CA TRP A 58 9.37 -2.41 -16.19
C TRP A 58 9.41 -1.75 -14.81
N GLU A 59 8.82 -0.56 -14.69
CA GLU A 59 8.69 0.17 -13.43
C GLU A 59 7.82 -0.61 -12.42
N ARG A 60 6.68 -1.14 -12.85
CA ARG A 60 5.78 -1.92 -11.99
C ARG A 60 6.35 -3.27 -11.56
N LEU A 61 7.27 -3.83 -12.31
CA LEU A 61 8.04 -5.01 -11.91
C LEU A 61 9.21 -4.69 -10.95
N GLY A 62 9.42 -3.40 -10.65
CA GLY A 62 10.41 -2.94 -9.68
C GLY A 62 11.85 -2.92 -10.20
N PHE A 63 12.07 -2.85 -11.52
CA PHE A 63 13.43 -2.78 -12.06
C PHE A 63 14.08 -1.40 -11.89
N GLU A 64 13.29 -0.34 -11.76
CA GLU A 64 13.78 1.03 -11.58
C GLU A 64 13.93 1.49 -10.12
N LEU A 65 13.59 0.65 -9.14
CA LEU A 65 13.62 0.99 -7.71
C LEU A 65 15.01 1.42 -7.21
N ARG A 66 16.09 1.01 -7.89
CA ARG A 66 17.44 1.43 -7.53
C ARG A 66 17.70 2.94 -7.66
N LYS A 67 16.83 3.66 -8.37
CA LYS A 67 16.86 5.13 -8.45
C LYS A 67 16.40 5.80 -7.15
N VAL A 68 15.57 5.12 -6.38
CA VAL A 68 15.07 5.59 -5.09
C VAL A 68 16.09 5.27 -4.02
N ARG A 69 16.93 6.26 -3.72
CA ARG A 69 18.06 6.09 -2.81
C ARG A 69 17.67 6.39 -1.37
N ALA A 70 18.13 5.54 -0.44
CA ALA A 70 18.09 5.85 0.98
C ALA A 70 19.13 6.95 1.28
N LYS A 71 18.70 7.96 2.03
CA LYS A 71 19.64 8.98 2.53
C LYS A 71 20.43 8.50 3.75
N GLY A 72 20.00 7.37 4.37
CA GLY A 72 20.69 6.66 5.44
C GLY A 72 20.33 7.13 6.86
N GLY A 73 20.10 6.18 7.76
CA GLY A 73 19.96 6.40 9.21
C GLY A 73 18.56 6.72 9.73
N ALA A 74 17.71 7.42 9.01
CA ALA A 74 16.35 7.72 9.42
C ALA A 74 15.37 6.58 9.05
N PRO A 75 14.35 6.30 9.89
CA PRO A 75 13.31 5.35 9.54
C PRO A 75 12.53 5.83 8.31
N ARG A 76 12.21 4.88 7.42
CA ARG A 76 11.66 5.18 6.10
C ARG A 76 10.19 4.83 6.00
N VAL A 77 9.36 5.79 5.63
CA VAL A 77 7.92 5.66 5.44
C VAL A 77 7.58 5.73 3.94
N LEU A 78 6.84 4.73 3.45
CA LEU A 78 6.20 4.80 2.14
C LEU A 78 4.87 5.53 2.28
N VAL A 79 4.64 6.58 1.50
CA VAL A 79 3.32 7.21 1.32
C VAL A 79 2.82 6.90 -0.09
N HIS A 80 1.74 6.15 -0.18
CA HIS A 80 1.15 5.73 -1.46
C HIS A 80 -0.17 6.43 -1.74
N GLY A 81 -0.25 7.10 -2.90
CA GLY A 81 -1.50 7.61 -3.46
C GLY A 81 -1.59 7.25 -4.94
N VAL A 82 -2.76 6.80 -5.39
CA VAL A 82 -2.97 6.32 -6.78
C VAL A 82 -2.89 7.45 -7.78
N SER A 83 -3.53 8.57 -7.46
CA SER A 83 -3.83 9.67 -8.36
C SER A 83 -3.13 10.98 -7.97
N VAL A 84 -3.22 11.97 -8.87
CA VAL A 84 -2.76 13.35 -8.61
C VAL A 84 -3.43 13.96 -7.38
N GLY A 85 -4.74 13.72 -7.20
CA GLY A 85 -5.50 14.23 -6.06
C GLY A 85 -4.94 13.71 -4.74
N GLU A 86 -4.74 12.41 -4.64
CA GLU A 86 -4.21 11.73 -3.44
C GLU A 86 -2.76 12.15 -3.13
N VAL A 87 -1.90 12.25 -4.17
CA VAL A 87 -0.52 12.75 -4.01
C VAL A 87 -0.51 14.18 -3.45
N LYS A 88 -1.42 15.05 -3.92
CA LYS A 88 -1.55 16.40 -3.41
C LYS A 88 -2.14 16.43 -2.00
N ALA A 89 -3.14 15.62 -1.71
CA ALA A 89 -3.74 15.52 -0.37
C ALA A 89 -2.73 15.06 0.69
N ALA A 90 -1.75 14.24 0.30
CA ALA A 90 -0.71 13.76 1.18
C ALA A 90 0.37 14.81 1.56
N GLN A 91 0.39 16.01 0.97
CA GLN A 91 1.49 16.97 1.17
C GLN A 91 1.72 17.36 2.62
N SER A 92 0.66 17.68 3.36
CA SER A 92 0.76 18.06 4.78
C SER A 92 1.29 16.89 5.62
N LEU A 93 0.83 15.68 5.35
CA LEU A 93 1.31 14.47 6.01
C LEU A 93 2.81 14.23 5.73
N VAL A 94 3.22 14.33 4.47
CA VAL A 94 4.63 14.16 4.08
C VAL A 94 5.51 15.16 4.81
N LYS A 95 5.09 16.43 4.83
CA LYS A 95 5.81 17.49 5.55
C LYS A 95 5.92 17.17 7.05
N GLY A 96 4.83 16.77 7.70
CA GLY A 96 4.84 16.42 9.12
C GLY A 96 5.73 15.21 9.43
N LEU A 97 5.75 14.19 8.56
CA LEU A 97 6.65 13.05 8.71
C LEU A 97 8.13 13.46 8.57
N GLU A 98 8.46 14.35 7.63
CA GLU A 98 9.81 14.86 7.45
C GLU A 98 10.26 15.72 8.64
N GLU A 99 9.40 16.58 9.17
CA GLU A 99 9.64 17.37 10.38
C GLU A 99 9.83 16.49 11.62
N ALA A 100 9.17 15.33 11.66
CA ALA A 100 9.36 14.30 12.69
C ALA A 100 10.61 13.42 12.49
N GLY A 101 11.42 13.69 11.45
CA GLY A 101 12.69 13.00 11.21
C GLY A 101 12.58 11.71 10.38
N TYR A 102 11.45 11.44 9.74
CA TYR A 102 11.30 10.29 8.85
C TYR A 102 11.80 10.58 7.44
N GLU A 103 12.38 9.56 6.81
CA GLU A 103 12.64 9.60 5.36
C GLU A 103 11.38 9.15 4.62
N VAL A 104 10.79 10.02 3.79
CA VAL A 104 9.56 9.70 3.06
C VAL A 104 9.86 9.32 1.62
N VAL A 105 9.35 8.16 1.21
CA VAL A 105 9.28 7.71 -0.19
C VAL A 105 7.84 7.79 -0.66
N LEU A 106 7.61 8.45 -1.79
CA LEU A 106 6.29 8.53 -2.41
C LEU A 106 6.11 7.41 -3.41
N SER A 107 4.87 6.92 -3.55
CA SER A 107 4.53 6.09 -4.70
C SER A 107 3.17 6.45 -5.29
N ALA A 108 3.06 6.26 -6.59
CA ALA A 108 1.79 6.42 -7.30
C ALA A 108 1.59 5.30 -8.32
N THR A 109 0.33 5.12 -8.74
CA THR A 109 -0.02 4.10 -9.75
C THR A 109 -0.13 4.71 -11.15
N THR A 110 -0.72 5.91 -11.27
CA THR A 110 -0.93 6.59 -12.55
C THR A 110 0.31 7.34 -13.03
N ASP A 111 0.49 7.51 -14.34
CA ASP A 111 1.60 8.29 -14.90
C ASP A 111 1.55 9.75 -14.43
N THR A 112 0.37 10.35 -14.46
CA THR A 112 0.15 11.72 -13.98
C THR A 112 0.44 11.88 -12.49
N GLY A 113 0.10 10.87 -11.67
CA GLY A 113 0.44 10.84 -10.25
C GLY A 113 1.96 10.79 -10.01
N ILE A 114 2.66 9.95 -10.78
CA ILE A 114 4.14 9.87 -10.75
C ILE A 114 4.77 11.21 -11.17
N ASP A 115 4.30 11.82 -12.25
CA ASP A 115 4.85 13.09 -12.73
C ASP A 115 4.67 14.21 -11.70
N VAL A 116 3.51 14.28 -11.06
CA VAL A 116 3.25 15.26 -9.99
C VAL A 116 4.11 14.98 -8.76
N ALA A 117 4.20 13.71 -8.33
CA ALA A 117 5.04 13.33 -7.21
C ALA A 117 6.52 13.67 -7.46
N GLN A 118 7.04 13.39 -8.67
CA GLN A 118 8.42 13.71 -9.04
C GLN A 118 8.70 15.22 -9.09
N LYS A 119 7.73 16.01 -9.54
CA LYS A 119 7.86 17.48 -9.52
C LYS A 119 7.89 18.05 -8.11
N LEU A 120 7.10 17.49 -7.19
CA LEU A 120 6.99 17.97 -5.81
C LEU A 120 8.17 17.51 -4.93
N TYR A 121 8.63 16.28 -5.11
CA TYR A 121 9.54 15.62 -4.16
C TYR A 121 10.87 15.17 -4.77
N GLY A 122 11.04 15.27 -6.09
CA GLY A 122 12.20 14.79 -6.82
C GLY A 122 12.14 13.30 -7.18
N ALA A 123 12.69 12.96 -8.34
CA ALA A 123 12.61 11.60 -8.91
C ALA A 123 13.30 10.52 -8.04
N SER A 124 14.29 10.90 -7.23
CA SER A 124 15.02 9.97 -6.34
C SER A 124 14.20 9.52 -5.12
N ARG A 125 13.04 10.11 -4.89
CA ARG A 125 12.14 9.82 -3.77
C ARG A 125 10.81 9.21 -4.20
N VAL A 126 10.62 9.00 -5.50
CA VAL A 126 9.35 8.55 -6.06
C VAL A 126 9.52 7.20 -6.74
N ALA A 127 8.70 6.24 -6.36
CA ALA A 127 8.62 4.92 -6.98
C ALA A 127 7.24 4.70 -7.59
N ARG A 128 7.16 3.94 -8.67
CA ARG A 128 5.86 3.43 -9.12
C ARG A 128 5.43 2.27 -8.22
N PHE A 129 4.15 2.26 -7.83
CA PHE A 129 3.59 1.18 -7.03
C PHE A 129 3.70 -0.16 -7.80
N PRO A 130 4.12 -1.24 -7.15
CA PRO A 130 4.38 -2.51 -7.81
C PRO A 130 3.09 -3.18 -8.31
N LEU A 131 3.22 -4.15 -9.21
CA LEU A 131 2.15 -5.13 -9.43
C LEU A 131 1.94 -5.93 -8.16
N ASP A 132 0.67 -6.18 -7.81
CA ASP A 132 0.33 -6.92 -6.58
C ASP A 132 0.54 -8.43 -6.74
N PHE A 133 1.75 -8.79 -7.15
CA PHE A 133 2.25 -10.15 -7.30
C PHE A 133 3.37 -10.38 -6.28
N SER A 134 3.26 -11.42 -5.47
CA SER A 134 4.11 -11.60 -4.28
C SER A 134 5.63 -11.48 -4.52
N PRO A 135 6.22 -12.02 -5.59
CA PRO A 135 7.65 -11.84 -5.86
C PRO A 135 8.03 -10.38 -6.12
N VAL A 136 7.19 -9.64 -6.83
CA VAL A 136 7.41 -8.23 -7.17
C VAL A 136 7.28 -7.36 -5.93
N VAL A 137 6.24 -7.57 -5.13
CA VAL A 137 6.02 -6.86 -3.88
C VAL A 137 7.15 -7.11 -2.87
N ARG A 138 7.59 -8.37 -2.71
CA ARG A 138 8.72 -8.69 -1.84
C ARG A 138 10.01 -8.01 -2.27
N ARG A 139 10.26 -7.90 -3.58
CA ARG A 139 11.37 -7.15 -4.14
C ARG A 139 11.25 -5.66 -3.84
N PHE A 140 10.06 -5.08 -4.06
CA PHE A 140 9.78 -3.68 -3.79
C PHE A 140 10.10 -3.31 -2.33
N MET A 141 9.53 -4.03 -1.38
CA MET A 141 9.78 -3.78 0.05
C MET A 141 11.24 -3.99 0.48
N ARG A 142 11.91 -4.99 -0.12
CA ARG A 142 13.32 -5.26 0.18
C ARG A 142 14.25 -4.15 -0.31
N VAL A 143 14.01 -3.66 -1.54
CA VAL A 143 14.85 -2.62 -2.14
C VAL A 143 14.63 -1.28 -1.47
N LEU A 144 13.39 -0.94 -1.14
CA LEU A 144 13.07 0.34 -0.50
C LEU A 144 13.40 0.36 1.01
N ARG A 145 13.55 -0.79 1.68
CA ARG A 145 13.86 -0.89 3.12
C ARG A 145 12.89 -0.06 3.96
N LEU A 146 11.59 -0.36 3.83
CA LEU A 146 10.54 0.38 4.51
C LEU A 146 10.43 -0.01 5.97
N ASP A 147 10.15 0.96 6.84
CA ASP A 147 9.85 0.79 8.26
C ASP A 147 8.35 1.00 8.56
N ALA A 148 7.64 1.73 7.72
CA ALA A 148 6.19 1.90 7.79
C ALA A 148 5.59 2.20 6.41
N VAL A 149 4.26 2.03 6.30
CA VAL A 149 3.50 2.32 5.09
C VAL A 149 2.27 3.16 5.43
N VAL A 150 2.02 4.19 4.65
CA VAL A 150 0.80 4.97 4.67
C VAL A 150 0.11 4.87 3.31
N LEU A 151 -1.12 4.42 3.29
CA LEU A 151 -1.98 4.33 2.12
C LEU A 151 -2.99 5.48 2.17
N VAL A 152 -3.04 6.27 1.11
CA VAL A 152 -4.00 7.38 1.00
C VAL A 152 -5.29 6.83 0.41
N GLU A 153 -6.41 7.09 1.06
CA GLU A 153 -7.73 6.53 0.73
C GLU A 153 -7.77 4.99 0.88
N LEU A 154 -8.58 4.32 0.04
CA LEU A 154 -8.82 2.87 0.18
C LEU A 154 -8.02 2.06 -0.85
N GLU A 155 -6.75 1.83 -0.55
CA GLU A 155 -5.83 1.08 -1.40
C GLU A 155 -5.45 -0.27 -0.77
N VAL A 156 -6.34 -1.26 -0.90
CA VAL A 156 -6.20 -2.57 -0.27
C VAL A 156 -5.68 -3.61 -1.27
N TRP A 157 -4.37 -3.87 -1.25
CA TRP A 157 -3.68 -4.78 -2.14
C TRP A 157 -3.26 -6.06 -1.40
N PRO A 158 -3.83 -7.25 -1.72
CA PRO A 158 -3.66 -8.48 -0.94
C PRO A 158 -2.22 -8.90 -0.71
N SER A 159 -1.41 -8.99 -1.77
CA SER A 159 -0.02 -9.42 -1.66
C SER A 159 0.85 -8.37 -0.97
N PHE A 160 0.53 -7.08 -1.17
CA PHE A 160 1.24 -5.99 -0.52
C PHE A 160 1.01 -6.01 0.99
N LEU A 161 -0.25 -6.08 1.43
CA LEU A 161 -0.58 -6.12 2.85
C LEU A 161 -0.05 -7.39 3.53
N LEU A 162 -0.10 -8.55 2.85
CA LEU A 162 0.52 -9.77 3.38
C LEU A 162 2.03 -9.61 3.54
N ALA A 163 2.71 -9.01 2.57
CA ALA A 163 4.16 -8.83 2.63
C ALA A 163 4.56 -7.83 3.72
N ALA A 164 3.76 -6.78 3.94
CA ALA A 164 3.92 -5.84 5.06
C ALA A 164 3.74 -6.56 6.41
N ASN A 165 2.65 -7.32 6.56
CA ASN A 165 2.37 -8.08 7.76
C ASN A 165 3.49 -9.08 8.12
N ARG A 166 3.99 -9.85 7.13
CA ARG A 166 5.10 -10.80 7.35
C ARG A 166 6.41 -10.15 7.78
N ARG A 167 6.55 -8.86 7.53
CA ARG A 167 7.72 -8.04 7.92
C ARG A 167 7.46 -7.21 9.17
N GLU A 168 6.26 -7.37 9.76
CA GLU A 168 5.82 -6.59 10.92
C GLU A 168 5.83 -5.05 10.64
N LEU A 169 5.70 -4.66 9.36
CA LEU A 169 5.61 -3.27 8.99
C LEU A 169 4.24 -2.73 9.35
N PRO A 170 4.15 -1.66 10.16
CA PRO A 170 2.89 -0.98 10.41
C PRO A 170 2.36 -0.36 9.11
N VAL A 171 1.06 -0.54 8.89
CA VAL A 171 0.33 0.04 7.75
C VAL A 171 -0.79 0.92 8.29
N ALA A 172 -0.79 2.17 7.90
CA ALA A 172 -1.87 3.11 8.18
C ALA A 172 -2.64 3.44 6.89
N VAL A 173 -3.94 3.59 7.01
CA VAL A 173 -4.78 4.22 5.97
C VAL A 173 -5.11 5.62 6.45
N VAL A 174 -4.90 6.62 5.61
CA VAL A 174 -5.23 8.02 5.89
C VAL A 174 -6.23 8.56 4.89
N ASN A 175 -7.05 9.53 5.31
CA ASN A 175 -8.15 10.04 4.50
C ASN A 175 -9.11 8.92 4.04
N GLY A 176 -9.28 7.90 4.91
CA GLY A 176 -10.02 6.68 4.61
C GLY A 176 -11.49 6.98 4.35
N ARG A 177 -11.98 6.53 3.21
CA ARG A 177 -13.41 6.57 2.86
C ARG A 177 -13.80 5.29 2.15
N ILE A 178 -14.98 4.80 2.44
CA ILE A 178 -15.50 3.59 1.83
C ILE A 178 -17.00 3.74 1.53
N THR A 179 -17.34 3.74 0.23
CA THR A 179 -18.73 3.79 -0.19
C THR A 179 -19.47 2.50 0.22
N GLU A 180 -20.77 2.57 0.41
CA GLU A 180 -21.60 1.40 0.73
C GLU A 180 -21.44 0.26 -0.31
N ARG A 181 -21.36 0.61 -1.59
CA ARG A 181 -21.12 -0.37 -2.66
C ARG A 181 -19.78 -1.09 -2.51
N SER A 182 -18.72 -0.36 -2.15
CA SER A 182 -17.40 -0.93 -1.93
C SER A 182 -17.39 -1.76 -0.65
N TYR A 183 -18.03 -1.30 0.42
CA TYR A 183 -18.17 -2.02 1.67
C TYR A 183 -18.82 -3.40 1.45
N LYS A 184 -20.01 -3.46 0.82
CA LYS A 184 -20.70 -4.72 0.51
C LYS A 184 -19.84 -5.69 -0.31
N ARG A 185 -19.05 -5.16 -1.24
CA ARG A 185 -18.12 -5.98 -2.03
C ARG A 185 -17.00 -6.55 -1.17
N TYR A 186 -16.38 -5.75 -0.33
CA TYR A 186 -15.32 -6.21 0.57
C TYR A 186 -15.85 -7.18 1.63
N GLU A 187 -17.03 -6.93 2.15
CA GLU A 187 -17.73 -7.81 3.07
C GLU A 187 -17.96 -9.20 2.45
N ALA A 188 -18.46 -9.27 1.23
CA ALA A 188 -18.67 -10.53 0.51
C ALA A 188 -17.37 -11.34 0.31
N PHE A 189 -16.24 -10.67 0.14
CA PHE A 189 -14.94 -11.31 -0.08
C PHE A 189 -14.07 -11.41 1.16
N ARG A 190 -14.49 -10.93 2.33
CA ARG A 190 -13.67 -10.88 3.56
C ARG A 190 -13.10 -12.24 4.00
N TYR A 191 -13.81 -13.33 3.72
CA TYR A 191 -13.34 -14.67 4.04
C TYR A 191 -12.34 -15.25 3.04
N LEU A 192 -12.33 -14.75 1.81
CA LEU A 192 -11.42 -15.21 0.77
C LEU A 192 -10.07 -14.49 0.83
N LEU A 193 -10.11 -13.18 1.03
CA LEU A 193 -8.90 -12.36 1.08
C LEU A 193 -8.99 -11.38 2.28
N PRO A 194 -8.77 -11.85 3.50
CA PRO A 194 -8.79 -11.01 4.67
C PRO A 194 -7.62 -10.03 4.63
N GLN A 195 -7.91 -8.76 4.47
CA GLN A 195 -6.90 -7.71 4.22
C GLN A 195 -6.92 -6.63 5.29
N PHE A 196 -8.12 -6.20 5.69
CA PHE A 196 -8.30 -5.08 6.61
C PHE A 196 -7.69 -5.32 8.00
N HIS A 197 -7.73 -6.54 8.49
CA HIS A 197 -7.09 -6.92 9.77
C HIS A 197 -5.56 -6.80 9.75
N ARG A 198 -4.92 -6.64 8.57
CA ARG A 198 -3.48 -6.40 8.43
C ARG A 198 -3.09 -4.94 8.50
N ILE A 199 -4.07 -4.05 8.44
CA ILE A 199 -3.86 -2.61 8.57
C ILE A 199 -3.84 -2.28 10.07
N THR A 200 -2.84 -1.52 10.48
CA THR A 200 -2.60 -1.19 11.90
C THR A 200 -3.53 -0.08 12.39
N MET A 201 -3.77 0.92 11.54
CA MET A 201 -4.54 2.10 11.89
C MET A 201 -5.31 2.64 10.70
N PHE A 202 -6.51 3.16 10.97
CA PHE A 202 -7.32 3.88 9.99
C PHE A 202 -7.58 5.30 10.51
N CYS A 203 -7.20 6.31 9.73
CA CYS A 203 -7.62 7.70 9.89
C CYS A 203 -8.67 7.98 8.83
N VAL A 204 -9.90 8.13 9.24
CA VAL A 204 -11.09 8.20 8.36
C VAL A 204 -11.73 9.57 8.39
N GLN A 205 -12.60 9.86 7.44
CA GLN A 205 -13.20 11.20 7.27
C GLN A 205 -14.40 11.43 8.19
N ASP A 206 -15.14 10.38 8.57
CA ASP A 206 -16.32 10.47 9.40
C ASP A 206 -16.63 9.15 10.12
N GLU A 207 -17.61 9.18 11.05
CA GLU A 207 -17.98 8.05 11.87
C GLU A 207 -18.67 6.94 11.06
N GLU A 208 -19.38 7.26 9.97
CA GLU A 208 -20.01 6.25 9.10
C GLU A 208 -18.95 5.37 8.44
N TYR A 209 -17.84 5.98 7.96
CA TYR A 209 -16.71 5.22 7.45
C TYR A 209 -15.98 4.45 8.56
N ALA A 210 -15.88 5.03 9.77
CA ALA A 210 -15.28 4.37 10.91
C ALA A 210 -16.00 3.06 11.25
N GLU A 211 -17.32 3.05 11.29
CA GLU A 211 -18.12 1.85 11.54
C GLU A 211 -17.86 0.75 10.50
N ARG A 212 -17.86 1.12 9.21
CA ARG A 212 -17.57 0.18 8.13
C ARG A 212 -16.16 -0.42 8.23
N PHE A 213 -15.16 0.37 8.56
CA PHE A 213 -13.79 -0.12 8.75
C PHE A 213 -13.65 -0.98 10.00
N ARG A 214 -14.37 -0.68 11.11
CA ARG A 214 -14.42 -1.52 12.32
C ARG A 214 -14.95 -2.91 11.97
N ASP A 215 -16.05 -2.99 11.23
CA ASP A 215 -16.62 -4.27 10.83
C ASP A 215 -15.66 -5.06 9.91
N LEU A 216 -15.13 -4.45 8.87
CA LEU A 216 -14.19 -5.11 7.95
C LEU A 216 -12.88 -5.55 8.61
N SER A 217 -12.43 -4.87 9.66
CA SER A 217 -11.22 -5.20 10.42
C SER A 217 -11.49 -6.10 11.62
N ASN A 218 -12.75 -6.56 11.84
CA ASN A 218 -13.21 -7.32 13.01
C ASN A 218 -12.98 -6.58 14.34
N GLY A 219 -13.07 -5.26 14.36
CA GLY A 219 -12.95 -4.43 15.55
C GLY A 219 -11.56 -4.38 16.19
N THR A 220 -10.55 -4.95 15.55
CA THR A 220 -9.21 -5.14 16.15
C THR A 220 -8.22 -4.01 15.86
N ARG A 221 -8.66 -2.88 15.31
CA ARG A 221 -7.75 -1.83 14.83
C ARG A 221 -8.09 -0.45 15.39
N SER A 222 -7.05 0.37 15.58
CA SER A 222 -7.22 1.77 15.94
C SER A 222 -7.86 2.54 14.79
N ILE A 223 -8.95 3.25 15.11
CA ILE A 223 -9.66 4.11 14.15
C ILE A 223 -9.68 5.51 14.73
N VAL A 224 -9.29 6.48 13.92
CA VAL A 224 -9.29 7.90 14.24
C VAL A 224 -10.20 8.61 13.24
N VAL A 225 -11.13 9.40 13.72
CA VAL A 225 -12.07 10.20 12.92
C VAL A 225 -11.63 11.65 12.88
#